data_ae2c97741f1b23d6c852d7a40283e8dc
#
_entry.id   ae2c97741f1b23d6c852d7a40283e8dc
#
_cell.length_a   1.000
_cell.length_b   1.000
_cell.length_c   1.000
_cell.angle_alpha   90.00
_cell.angle_beta   90.00
_cell.angle_gamma   90.00
#
_symmetry.space_group_name_H-M   'P 1'
#
loop_
_entity.id
_entity.type
_entity.pdbx_description
1 polymer ?
#
loop_
_entity_poly.entity_id
_entity_poly.type
_entity_poly.pdbx_seq_one_letter_code
_entity_poly.pdbx_strand_id
1 'polypeptide(L)'
;MFRNIAAHSRRLELDTSHFGGGQAWARGRRFPGRNSRPLEELLVVGATSGSGSSLRRRLIRDGIEPDHCEECGLREWRGRALPLALDHVNGDHTDNRLENLRILCPNCHAITDTWCRRKVQPTYSNWQRAGA
;
A
#
# COMPACT_ATOMS: atom_id res chain seq x y z
N MET A 1 -3.87 -12.38 -20.44
CA MET A 1 -5.23 -12.14 -20.94
C MET A 1 -6.22 -12.75 -19.97
N PHE A 2 -6.84 -11.94 -19.14
CA PHE A 2 -7.85 -12.42 -18.19
C PHE A 2 -9.13 -12.76 -18.95
N ARG A 3 -9.42 -14.03 -19.07
CA ARG A 3 -10.69 -14.48 -19.65
C ARG A 3 -11.82 -14.08 -18.69
N ASN A 4 -12.81 -13.39 -19.19
CA ASN A 4 -13.98 -12.99 -18.43
C ASN A 4 -14.71 -14.24 -17.91
N ILE A 5 -14.64 -14.48 -16.61
CA ILE A 5 -15.24 -15.65 -15.92
C ILE A 5 -16.74 -15.73 -16.22
N ALA A 6 -17.44 -14.58 -16.29
CA ALA A 6 -18.85 -14.52 -16.62
C ALA A 6 -19.19 -14.99 -18.05
N ALA A 7 -18.29 -14.79 -19.00
CA ALA A 7 -18.45 -15.30 -20.36
C ALA A 7 -18.19 -16.81 -20.42
N HIS A 8 -17.27 -17.30 -19.60
CA HIS A 8 -16.94 -18.70 -19.53
C HIS A 8 -18.05 -19.54 -18.86
N SER A 9 -18.62 -19.06 -17.76
CA SER A 9 -19.75 -19.71 -17.09
C SER A 9 -21.00 -19.79 -17.96
N ARG A 10 -21.27 -18.75 -18.77
CA ARG A 10 -22.36 -18.77 -19.74
C ARG A 10 -22.17 -19.83 -20.83
N ARG A 11 -20.94 -20.02 -21.29
CA ARG A 11 -20.61 -21.03 -22.31
C ARG A 11 -20.76 -22.46 -21.78
N LEU A 12 -20.61 -22.64 -20.47
CA LEU A 12 -20.75 -23.92 -19.79
C LEU A 12 -22.16 -24.14 -19.22
N GLU A 13 -23.09 -23.24 -19.48
CA GLU A 13 -24.49 -23.26 -18.99
C GLU A 13 -24.59 -23.44 -17.45
N LEU A 14 -23.60 -22.89 -16.73
CA LEU A 14 -23.58 -22.98 -15.27
C LEU A 14 -24.58 -22.00 -14.67
N ASP A 15 -25.42 -22.48 -13.77
CA ASP A 15 -26.29 -21.60 -12.98
C ASP A 15 -25.44 -20.79 -11.99
N THR A 16 -25.36 -19.50 -12.28
CA THR A 16 -24.67 -18.52 -11.45
C THR A 16 -25.62 -17.56 -10.75
N SER A 17 -26.92 -17.85 -10.74
CA SER A 17 -27.97 -16.98 -10.17
C SER A 17 -27.78 -16.70 -8.68
N HIS A 18 -27.18 -17.65 -7.96
CA HIS A 18 -26.86 -17.52 -6.55
C HIS A 18 -25.66 -16.57 -6.27
N PHE A 19 -24.85 -16.27 -7.28
CA PHE A 19 -23.80 -15.26 -7.14
C PHE A 19 -24.38 -13.86 -7.38
N GLY A 20 -24.72 -13.16 -6.33
CA GLY A 20 -25.29 -11.81 -6.37
C GLY A 20 -24.36 -10.71 -6.87
N GLY A 21 -23.23 -11.05 -7.50
CA GLY A 21 -22.16 -10.12 -7.86
C GLY A 21 -21.28 -9.77 -6.66
N GLY A 22 -20.02 -9.40 -6.91
CA GLY A 22 -18.99 -9.22 -5.86
C GLY A 22 -19.29 -8.19 -4.78
N GLN A 23 -20.36 -7.38 -4.94
CA GLN A 23 -20.81 -6.40 -3.94
C GLN A 23 -22.30 -6.52 -3.58
N ALA A 24 -22.96 -7.62 -3.91
CA ALA A 24 -24.38 -7.81 -3.62
C ALA A 24 -24.69 -7.69 -2.11
N TRP A 25 -23.78 -8.14 -1.26
CA TRP A 25 -23.85 -8.04 0.20
C TRP A 25 -23.82 -6.58 0.72
N ALA A 26 -23.30 -5.66 -0.11
CA ALA A 26 -23.14 -4.24 0.23
C ALA A 26 -24.30 -3.37 -0.24
N ARG A 27 -25.21 -3.92 -1.08
CA ARG A 27 -26.35 -3.15 -1.61
C ARG A 27 -27.23 -2.63 -0.49
N GLY A 28 -27.46 -1.32 -0.45
CA GLY A 28 -28.30 -0.66 0.55
C GLY A 28 -27.64 -0.49 1.93
N ARG A 29 -26.42 -0.96 2.12
CA ARG A 29 -25.67 -0.74 3.37
C ARG A 29 -24.76 0.48 3.23
N ARG A 30 -24.96 1.46 4.09
CA ARG A 30 -23.98 2.54 4.27
C ARG A 30 -22.89 2.04 5.21
N PHE A 31 -21.71 1.81 4.66
CA PHE A 31 -20.53 1.58 5.49
C PHE A 31 -19.96 2.94 5.86
N PRO A 32 -19.74 3.24 7.14
CA PRO A 32 -18.96 4.41 7.50
C PRO A 32 -17.63 4.32 6.77
N GLY A 33 -17.27 5.37 6.03
CA GLY A 33 -16.04 5.39 5.28
C GLY A 33 -14.87 5.06 6.23
N ARG A 34 -14.01 4.13 5.83
CA ARG A 34 -12.78 3.78 6.61
C ARG A 34 -11.90 5.00 6.93
N ASN A 35 -12.17 6.13 6.28
CA ASN A 35 -11.44 7.38 6.40
C ASN A 35 -12.16 8.42 7.29
N SER A 36 -13.18 8.00 8.06
CA SER A 36 -13.93 8.93 8.91
C SER A 36 -13.20 9.28 10.22
N ARG A 37 -12.22 8.46 10.63
CA ARG A 37 -11.46 8.75 11.86
C ARG A 37 -10.47 9.90 11.65
N PRO A 38 -10.33 10.81 12.64
CA PRO A 38 -9.31 11.85 12.63
C PRO A 38 -7.90 11.27 12.42
N LEU A 39 -6.98 12.04 11.84
CA LEU A 39 -5.61 11.59 11.65
C LEU A 39 -4.89 11.36 12.99
N GLU A 40 -5.20 12.15 13.99
CA GLU A 40 -4.64 12.06 15.34
C GLU A 40 -4.88 10.68 15.98
N GLU A 41 -6.01 10.05 15.66
CA GLU A 41 -6.32 8.69 16.12
C GLU A 41 -5.60 7.59 15.32
N LEU A 42 -5.13 7.93 14.12
CA LEU A 42 -4.45 6.98 13.24
C LEU A 42 -2.93 7.05 13.39
N LEU A 43 -2.38 8.23 13.71
CA LEU A 43 -0.94 8.48 13.81
C LEU A 43 -0.39 8.14 15.21
N VAL A 44 -0.76 6.96 15.71
CA VAL A 44 -0.34 6.45 17.01
C VAL A 44 0.11 5.00 16.91
N VAL A 45 0.78 4.51 17.94
CA VAL A 45 1.16 3.09 18.06
C VAL A 45 -0.09 2.24 18.28
N GLY A 46 -0.18 1.10 17.59
CA GLY A 46 -1.29 0.16 17.73
C GLY A 46 -2.56 0.56 16.96
N ALA A 47 -2.56 1.65 16.23
CA ALA A 47 -3.71 2.03 15.42
C ALA A 47 -3.87 1.12 14.20
N THR A 48 -5.03 0.52 14.07
CA THR A 48 -5.42 -0.19 12.84
C THR A 48 -5.95 0.82 11.83
N SER A 49 -5.12 1.25 10.90
CA SER A 49 -5.49 2.26 9.88
C SER A 49 -6.27 1.71 8.70
N GLY A 50 -6.63 0.43 8.71
CA GLY A 50 -7.27 -0.25 7.59
C GLY A 50 -6.25 -0.66 6.51
N SER A 51 -5.88 0.22 5.60
CA SER A 51 -4.81 -0.06 4.64
C SER A 51 -3.81 1.09 4.61
N GLY A 52 -2.52 0.76 4.52
CA GLY A 52 -1.44 1.74 4.38
C GLY A 52 -1.64 2.67 3.17
N SER A 53 -2.26 2.18 2.10
CA SER A 53 -2.60 2.99 0.92
C SER A 53 -3.61 4.09 1.22
N SER A 54 -4.53 3.85 2.14
CA SER A 54 -5.54 4.85 2.54
C SER A 54 -4.90 5.94 3.40
N LEU A 55 -4.09 5.55 4.38
CA LEU A 55 -3.35 6.47 5.23
C LEU A 55 -2.40 7.34 4.40
N ARG A 56 -1.59 6.72 3.53
CA ARG A 56 -0.71 7.44 2.60
C ARG A 56 -1.43 8.51 1.80
N ARG A 57 -2.56 8.18 1.16
CA ARG A 57 -3.31 9.14 0.35
C ARG A 57 -3.81 10.32 1.16
N ARG A 58 -4.18 10.10 2.43
CA ARG A 58 -4.58 11.19 3.32
C ARG A 58 -3.39 12.07 3.68
N LEU A 59 -2.26 11.48 4.07
CA LEU A 59 -1.06 12.22 4.44
C LEU A 59 -0.56 13.10 3.31
N ILE A 60 -0.52 12.59 2.08
CA ILE A 60 -0.11 13.35 0.90
C ILE A 60 -1.14 14.44 0.55
N ARG A 61 -2.44 14.09 0.55
CA ARG A 61 -3.50 15.06 0.24
C ARG A 61 -3.54 16.22 1.22
N ASP A 62 -3.31 15.95 2.50
CA ASP A 62 -3.37 16.95 3.57
C ASP A 62 -2.01 17.69 3.71
N GLY A 63 -1.03 17.39 2.85
CA GLY A 63 0.27 18.06 2.80
C GLY A 63 1.20 17.74 3.97
N ILE A 64 0.92 16.66 4.70
CA ILE A 64 1.74 16.20 5.84
C ILE A 64 2.97 15.45 5.35
N GLU A 65 2.80 14.62 4.31
CA GLU A 65 3.86 13.87 3.66
C GLU A 65 4.04 14.30 2.20
N PRO A 66 5.25 14.20 1.64
CA PRO A 66 5.53 14.60 0.27
C PRO A 66 4.86 13.66 -0.75
N ASP A 67 4.62 14.17 -1.96
CA ASP A 67 4.09 13.41 -3.09
C ASP A 67 5.20 12.81 -3.99
N HIS A 68 6.38 12.64 -3.44
CA HIS A 68 7.56 12.05 -4.10
C HIS A 68 8.30 11.12 -3.13
N CYS A 69 9.23 10.34 -3.67
CA CYS A 69 10.07 9.48 -2.84
C CYS A 69 11.04 10.30 -2.00
N GLU A 70 11.00 10.13 -0.69
CA GLU A 70 11.89 10.86 0.23
C GLU A 70 13.36 10.46 0.09
N GLU A 71 13.64 9.24 -0.37
CA GLU A 71 15.00 8.73 -0.53
C GLU A 71 15.67 9.20 -1.82
N CYS A 72 15.01 9.05 -2.98
CA CYS A 72 15.58 9.39 -4.28
C CYS A 72 14.98 10.62 -4.95
N GLY A 73 13.96 11.25 -4.36
CA GLY A 73 13.28 12.44 -4.87
C GLY A 73 12.39 12.21 -6.10
N LEU A 74 12.29 11.00 -6.63
CA LEU A 74 11.50 10.73 -7.82
C LEU A 74 10.00 10.77 -7.51
N ARG A 75 9.27 11.45 -8.39
CA ARG A 75 7.81 11.55 -8.38
C ARG A 75 7.17 10.74 -9.50
N GLU A 76 7.87 10.66 -10.61
CA GLU A 76 7.41 9.95 -11.80
C GLU A 76 8.54 9.15 -12.44
N TRP A 77 8.15 8.20 -13.26
CA TRP A 77 9.05 7.40 -14.07
C TRP A 77 8.49 7.22 -15.46
N ARG A 78 9.29 7.57 -16.48
CA ARG A 78 8.92 7.45 -17.90
C ARG A 78 7.57 8.13 -18.23
N GLY A 79 7.32 9.33 -17.66
CA GLY A 79 6.10 10.11 -17.88
C GLY A 79 4.87 9.60 -17.14
N ARG A 80 5.04 8.72 -16.14
CA ARG A 80 3.95 8.21 -15.30
C ARG A 80 4.26 8.43 -13.83
N ALA A 81 3.25 8.82 -13.06
CA ALA A 81 3.37 8.94 -11.62
C ALA A 81 3.79 7.61 -10.99
N LEU A 82 4.77 7.65 -10.10
CA LEU A 82 5.23 6.47 -9.37
C LEU A 82 4.19 6.03 -8.34
N PRO A 83 3.94 4.72 -8.23
CA PRO A 83 3.09 4.17 -7.17
C PRO A 83 3.85 4.20 -5.84
N LEU A 84 3.81 5.33 -5.16
CA LEU A 84 4.49 5.52 -3.87
C LEU A 84 3.94 4.58 -2.81
N ALA A 85 4.79 4.14 -1.88
CA ALA A 85 4.45 3.30 -0.74
C ALA A 85 4.65 4.06 0.57
N LEU A 86 3.82 3.78 1.57
CA LEU A 86 4.06 4.20 2.95
C LEU A 86 4.91 3.12 3.62
N ASP A 87 6.09 3.47 4.05
CA ASP A 87 7.03 2.59 4.73
C ASP A 87 7.11 2.92 6.22
N HIS A 88 7.29 1.89 7.05
CA HIS A 88 7.51 2.03 8.49
C HIS A 88 9.00 1.82 8.77
N VAL A 89 9.67 2.86 9.22
CA VAL A 89 11.12 2.88 9.41
C VAL A 89 11.60 1.74 10.32
N ASN A 90 10.85 1.47 11.40
CA ASN A 90 11.16 0.38 12.32
C ASN A 90 10.64 -1.00 11.87
N GLY A 91 9.93 -1.09 10.74
CA GLY A 91 9.32 -2.31 10.24
C GLY A 91 8.05 -2.77 10.95
N ASP A 92 7.58 -2.03 11.94
CA ASP A 92 6.33 -2.31 12.65
C ASP A 92 5.17 -1.56 12.01
N HIS A 93 4.35 -2.28 11.25
CA HIS A 93 3.19 -1.74 10.56
C HIS A 93 2.06 -1.25 11.48
N THR A 94 2.16 -1.49 12.78
CA THR A 94 1.21 -0.99 13.78
C THR A 94 1.65 0.33 14.41
N ASP A 95 2.90 0.73 14.20
CA ASP A 95 3.43 2.00 14.69
C ASP A 95 3.29 3.09 13.61
N ASN A 96 2.14 3.74 13.62
CA ASN A 96 1.79 4.79 12.65
C ASN A 96 2.18 6.21 13.11
N ARG A 97 3.07 6.36 14.07
CA ARG A 97 3.59 7.68 14.44
C ARG A 97 4.29 8.33 13.25
N LEU A 98 4.10 9.62 13.07
CA LEU A 98 4.59 10.34 11.90
C LEU A 98 6.11 10.21 11.72
N GLU A 99 6.87 10.27 12.83
CA GLU A 99 8.32 10.10 12.83
C GLU A 99 8.80 8.71 12.38
N ASN A 100 7.89 7.72 12.37
CA ASN A 100 8.15 6.35 11.91
C ASN A 100 7.66 6.08 10.49
N LEU A 101 7.03 7.05 9.85
CA LEU A 101 6.48 6.93 8.51
C LEU A 101 7.37 7.66 7.50
N ARG A 102 7.44 7.13 6.28
CA ARG A 102 8.07 7.79 5.15
C ARG A 102 7.45 7.33 3.84
N ILE A 103 7.56 8.16 2.81
CA ILE A 103 7.05 7.88 1.46
C ILE A 103 8.20 7.44 0.57
N LEU A 104 8.11 6.23 0.03
CA LEU A 104 9.14 5.66 -0.83
C LEU A 104 8.57 5.21 -2.19
N CYS A 105 9.39 5.30 -3.23
CA CYS A 105 9.09 4.64 -4.50
C CYS A 105 9.31 3.12 -4.37
N PRO A 106 8.78 2.29 -5.28
CA PRO A 106 8.91 0.84 -5.21
C PRO A 106 10.37 0.35 -5.12
N ASN A 107 11.28 1.00 -5.82
CA ASN A 107 12.69 0.61 -5.83
C ASN A 107 13.35 0.90 -4.48
N CYS A 108 13.20 2.12 -3.95
CA CYS A 108 13.74 2.47 -2.64
C CYS A 108 13.11 1.64 -1.52
N HIS A 109 11.79 1.42 -1.60
CA HIS A 109 11.09 0.56 -0.64
C HIS A 109 11.61 -0.88 -0.66
N ALA A 110 11.89 -1.44 -1.84
CA ALA A 110 12.37 -2.82 -1.99
C ALA A 110 13.78 -3.07 -1.42
N ILE A 111 14.58 -2.03 -1.26
CA ILE A 111 15.94 -2.14 -0.70
C ILE A 111 16.03 -1.77 0.78
N THR A 112 14.90 -1.43 1.43
CA THR A 112 14.89 -1.19 2.87
C THR A 112 15.20 -2.47 3.65
N ASP A 113 15.82 -2.35 4.79
CA ASP A 113 16.16 -3.48 5.66
C ASP A 113 14.90 -4.21 6.18
N THR A 114 13.79 -3.50 6.25
CA THR A 114 12.49 -3.99 6.75
C THR A 114 11.61 -4.58 5.65
N TRP A 115 12.04 -4.56 4.38
CA TRP A 115 11.28 -5.08 3.24
C TRP A 115 10.82 -6.53 3.46
N CYS A 116 9.52 -6.77 3.31
CA CYS A 116 8.93 -8.11 3.47
C CYS A 116 9.20 -8.77 4.83
N ARG A 117 9.32 -7.99 5.91
CA ARG A 117 9.66 -8.50 7.25
C ARG A 117 10.97 -9.30 7.28
N ARG A 118 11.91 -8.95 6.44
CA ARG A 118 13.25 -9.56 6.51
C ARG A 118 13.81 -9.34 7.90
N LYS A 119 13.92 -10.41 8.66
CA LYS A 119 14.87 -10.45 9.79
C LYS A 119 16.24 -10.41 9.13
N VAL A 120 16.81 -9.25 9.15
CA VAL A 120 17.97 -8.82 8.39
C VAL A 120 19.07 -9.85 8.34
N GLN A 121 19.41 -10.26 7.11
CA GLN A 121 20.81 -10.40 6.73
C GLN A 121 21.05 -9.37 5.63
N PRO A 122 21.90 -8.38 5.81
CA PRO A 122 22.21 -7.41 4.77
C PRO A 122 23.07 -8.06 3.69
N THR A 123 22.42 -8.73 2.75
CA THR A 123 23.08 -9.22 1.53
C THR A 123 23.53 -8.07 0.62
N TYR A 124 23.00 -6.87 0.86
CA TYR A 124 23.34 -5.66 0.11
C TYR A 124 24.78 -5.16 0.40
N SER A 125 25.33 -5.41 1.59
CA SER A 125 26.73 -5.06 1.90
C SER A 125 27.77 -5.80 1.03
N ASN A 126 27.37 -6.92 0.41
CA ASN A 126 28.25 -7.67 -0.48
C ASN A 126 28.34 -7.05 -1.90
N TRP A 127 27.37 -6.26 -2.35
CA TRP A 127 27.43 -5.61 -3.66
C TRP A 127 28.49 -4.50 -3.72
N GLN A 128 28.67 -3.76 -2.66
CA GLN A 128 29.67 -2.70 -2.58
C GLN A 128 31.10 -3.25 -2.51
N ARG A 129 31.28 -4.50 -2.08
CA ARG A 129 32.59 -5.16 -2.02
C ARG A 129 32.98 -5.85 -3.33
N ALA A 130 32.03 -6.16 -4.20
CA ALA A 130 32.30 -6.80 -5.49
C ALA A 130 32.62 -5.80 -6.60
N GLY A 131 32.47 -4.49 -6.38
CA GLY A 131 32.79 -3.41 -7.32
C GLY A 131 34.02 -2.58 -6.96
N ALA A 132 34.82 -3.03 -6.01
CA ALA A 132 36.08 -2.39 -5.66
C ALA A 132 37.25 -3.11 -6.29
#